data_06a6f6b70dd10b5887eb88ece8383c57
#
_entry.id   06a6f6b70dd10b5887eb88ece8383c57
#
_cell.length_a   1.000
_cell.length_b   1.000
_cell.length_c   1.000
_cell.angle_alpha   90.00
_cell.angle_beta   90.00
_cell.angle_gamma   90.00
#
_symmetry.space_group_name_H-M   'P 1'
#
loop_
_entity.id
_entity.type
_entity.pdbx_description
1 polymer ?
#
loop_
_entity_poly.entity_id
_entity_poly.type
_entity_poly.pdbx_seq_one_letter_code
_entity_poly.pdbx_strand_id
1 'polypeptide(L)'
;MKKSIFTILSITILILAWQLLTMLVRLPDLVPSIPHLFSTLVALFASGSFYQSVMATVLRGTIGMSISLMAAMGVSLLFYKCEWIYELFRPLLAIMRSIPVISFILLALIFLNAESIPLIIAFLTM
;
A
#
# COMPACT_ATOMS: atom_id res chain seq x y z
N MET A 1 -0.95 -20.90 29.19
CA MET A 1 0.39 -21.47 28.94
C MET A 1 0.45 -22.40 27.73
N LYS A 2 -0.41 -23.40 27.53
CA LYS A 2 -0.35 -24.29 26.33
C LYS A 2 -0.43 -23.54 24.98
N LYS A 3 -1.34 -22.59 24.84
CA LYS A 3 -1.49 -21.81 23.57
C LYS A 3 -0.22 -21.04 23.20
N SER A 4 0.46 -20.42 24.15
CA SER A 4 1.70 -19.68 23.89
C SER A 4 2.85 -20.58 23.44
N ILE A 5 2.93 -21.80 23.97
CA ILE A 5 3.94 -22.79 23.56
C ILE A 5 3.72 -23.21 22.10
N PHE A 6 2.48 -23.49 21.72
CA PHE A 6 2.16 -23.83 20.31
C PHE A 6 2.45 -22.67 19.36
N THR A 7 2.18 -21.42 19.77
CA THR A 7 2.50 -20.24 18.95
C THR A 7 4.01 -20.09 18.74
N ILE A 8 4.80 -20.23 19.82
CA ILE A 8 6.27 -20.16 19.73
C ILE A 8 6.80 -21.28 18.83
N LEU A 9 6.31 -22.50 19.02
CA LEU A 9 6.71 -23.65 18.20
C LEU A 9 6.40 -23.42 16.71
N SER A 10 5.21 -22.91 16.38
CA SER A 10 4.81 -22.60 15.01
C SER A 10 5.71 -21.53 14.38
N ILE A 11 6.04 -20.46 15.10
CA ILE A 11 6.94 -19.42 14.63
C ILE A 11 8.34 -20.00 14.39
N THR A 12 8.84 -20.82 15.32
CA THR A 12 10.16 -21.46 15.17
C THR A 12 10.20 -22.37 13.95
N ILE A 13 9.17 -23.18 13.72
CA ILE A 13 9.08 -24.05 12.54
C ILE A 13 9.07 -23.22 11.25
N LEU A 14 8.32 -22.10 11.19
CA LEU A 14 8.28 -21.20 10.04
C LEU A 14 9.66 -20.60 9.75
N ILE A 15 10.37 -20.14 10.77
CA ILE A 15 11.72 -19.58 10.65
C ILE A 15 12.69 -20.63 10.12
N LEU A 16 12.65 -21.84 10.64
CA LEU A 16 13.50 -22.95 10.17
C LEU A 16 13.17 -23.36 8.74
N ALA A 17 11.88 -23.45 8.40
CA ALA A 17 11.43 -23.75 7.04
C ALA A 17 11.90 -22.68 6.04
N TRP A 18 11.82 -21.40 6.40
CA TRP A 18 12.35 -20.30 5.60
C TRP A 18 13.85 -20.43 5.39
N GLN A 19 14.62 -20.69 6.46
CA GLN A 19 16.07 -20.84 6.38
C GLN A 19 16.47 -22.05 5.52
N LEU A 20 15.75 -23.16 5.60
CA LEU A 20 15.94 -24.31 4.72
C LEU A 20 15.66 -23.95 3.26
N LEU A 21 14.58 -23.22 3.01
CA LEU A 21 14.21 -22.77 1.67
C LEU A 21 15.33 -21.91 1.04
N THR A 22 15.94 -20.99 1.82
CA THR A 22 17.06 -20.17 1.32
C THR A 22 18.27 -21.00 0.93
N MET A 23 18.55 -22.09 1.64
CA MET A 23 19.66 -22.99 1.34
C MET A 23 19.40 -23.84 0.08
N LEU A 24 18.14 -24.22 -0.17
CA LEU A 24 17.73 -25.01 -1.32
C LEU A 24 17.68 -24.17 -2.61
N VAL A 25 17.08 -22.99 -2.54
CA VAL A 25 16.83 -22.15 -3.73
C VAL A 25 18.12 -21.50 -4.23
N ARG A 26 19.10 -21.21 -3.36
CA ARG A 26 20.39 -20.58 -3.67
C ARG A 26 20.32 -19.31 -4.53
N LEU A 27 19.20 -18.59 -4.45
CA LEU A 27 18.97 -17.31 -5.13
C LEU A 27 18.79 -16.23 -4.05
N PRO A 28 19.88 -15.62 -3.56
CA PRO A 28 19.85 -14.69 -2.43
C PRO A 28 19.00 -13.43 -2.72
N ASP A 29 18.88 -13.03 -3.99
CA ASP A 29 18.09 -11.89 -4.42
C ASP A 29 16.58 -12.14 -4.35
N LEU A 30 16.12 -13.39 -4.47
CA LEU A 30 14.71 -13.75 -4.41
C LEU A 30 14.31 -14.26 -3.02
N VAL A 31 15.19 -15.03 -2.38
CA VAL A 31 14.91 -15.62 -1.06
C VAL A 31 16.10 -15.34 -0.14
N PRO A 32 16.17 -14.15 0.47
CA PRO A 32 17.30 -13.78 1.32
C PRO A 32 17.31 -14.60 2.62
N SER A 33 18.49 -14.89 3.12
CA SER A 33 18.67 -15.55 4.42
C SER A 33 18.34 -14.60 5.58
N ILE A 34 17.92 -15.14 6.72
CA ILE A 34 17.55 -14.36 7.90
C ILE A 34 18.70 -13.45 8.38
N PRO A 35 19.97 -13.91 8.47
CA PRO A 35 21.07 -13.03 8.81
C PRO A 35 21.27 -11.88 7.82
N HIS A 36 21.10 -12.16 6.52
CA HIS A 36 21.20 -11.14 5.48
C HIS A 36 20.08 -10.10 5.58
N LEU A 37 18.86 -10.52 5.85
CA LEU A 37 17.73 -9.62 6.12
C LEU A 37 18.03 -8.68 7.29
N PHE A 38 18.59 -9.22 8.38
CA PHE A 38 18.92 -8.43 9.56
C PHE A 38 20.03 -7.41 9.29
N SER A 39 21.10 -7.81 8.60
CA SER A 39 22.19 -6.91 8.24
C SER A 39 21.72 -5.80 7.29
N THR A 40 20.89 -6.14 6.31
CA THR A 40 20.29 -5.17 5.38
C THR A 40 19.36 -4.21 6.11
N LEU A 41 18.57 -4.69 7.05
CA LEU A 41 17.68 -3.85 7.86
C LEU A 41 18.49 -2.82 8.67
N VAL A 42 19.56 -3.25 9.34
CA VAL A 42 20.45 -2.35 10.10
C VAL A 42 21.10 -1.32 9.17
N ALA A 43 21.61 -1.75 8.02
CA ALA A 43 22.20 -0.85 7.02
C ALA A 43 21.18 0.17 6.49
N LEU A 44 19.94 -0.26 6.28
CA LEU A 44 18.83 0.60 5.82
C LEU A 44 18.54 1.70 6.85
N PHE A 45 18.37 1.33 8.12
CA PHE A 45 18.15 2.31 9.20
C PHE A 45 19.33 3.24 9.46
N ALA A 46 20.55 2.82 9.10
CA ALA A 46 21.72 3.68 9.17
C ALA A 46 21.86 4.63 7.96
N SER A 47 21.09 4.40 6.90
CA SER A 47 21.16 5.18 5.66
C SER A 47 20.28 6.43 5.71
N GLY A 48 20.85 7.60 5.39
CA GLY A 48 20.08 8.84 5.28
C GLY A 48 19.06 8.81 4.16
N SER A 49 19.31 8.06 3.07
CA SER A 49 18.40 7.90 1.92
C SER A 49 17.10 7.21 2.31
N PHE A 50 17.13 6.29 3.27
CA PHE A 50 15.95 5.64 3.81
C PHE A 50 14.97 6.67 4.40
N TYR A 51 15.46 7.53 5.28
CA TYR A 51 14.62 8.55 5.93
C TYR A 51 14.09 9.56 4.92
N GLN A 52 14.89 9.94 3.92
CA GLN A 52 14.42 10.81 2.83
C GLN A 52 13.28 10.16 2.04
N SER A 53 13.40 8.88 1.70
CA SER A 53 12.37 8.13 0.98
C SER A 53 11.09 7.96 1.81
N VAL A 54 11.23 7.67 3.10
CA VAL A 54 10.09 7.57 4.03
C VAL A 54 9.40 8.93 4.15
N MET A 55 10.14 10.00 4.36
CA MET A 55 9.58 11.35 4.47
C MET A 55 8.85 11.77 3.18
N ALA A 56 9.46 11.51 2.02
CA ALA A 56 8.84 11.80 0.73
C ALA A 56 7.53 11.01 0.56
N THR A 57 7.49 9.74 0.93
CA THR A 57 6.29 8.90 0.86
C THR A 57 5.20 9.40 1.79
N VAL A 58 5.54 9.70 3.05
CA VAL A 58 4.60 10.24 4.04
C VAL A 58 4.04 11.59 3.58
N LEU A 59 4.91 12.47 3.08
CA LEU A 59 4.48 13.79 2.61
C LEU A 59 3.54 13.69 1.41
N ARG A 60 3.90 12.87 0.39
CA ARG A 60 3.04 12.64 -0.79
C ARG A 60 1.69 12.02 -0.39
N GLY A 61 1.69 11.04 0.50
CA GLY A 61 0.48 10.41 1.02
C GLY A 61 -0.41 11.39 1.78
N THR A 62 0.17 12.21 2.65
CA THR A 62 -0.57 13.21 3.43
C THR A 62 -1.17 14.29 2.52
N ILE A 63 -0.40 14.79 1.56
CA ILE A 63 -0.90 15.78 0.59
C ILE A 63 -2.04 15.16 -0.24
N GLY A 64 -1.83 13.95 -0.78
CA GLY A 64 -2.85 13.25 -1.56
C GLY A 64 -4.15 13.04 -0.78
N MET A 65 -4.03 12.56 0.46
CA MET A 65 -5.18 12.38 1.35
C MET A 65 -5.91 13.69 1.64
N SER A 66 -5.19 14.77 1.91
CA SER A 66 -5.78 16.07 2.19
C SER A 66 -6.54 16.63 0.99
N ILE A 67 -5.94 16.55 -0.20
CA ILE A 67 -6.58 16.99 -1.45
C ILE A 67 -7.83 16.16 -1.74
N SER A 68 -7.75 14.83 -1.61
CA SER A 68 -8.87 13.93 -1.84
C SER A 68 -10.02 14.17 -0.86
N LEU A 69 -9.70 14.40 0.42
CA LEU A 69 -10.70 14.72 1.42
C LEU A 69 -11.42 16.02 1.11
N MET A 70 -10.70 17.08 0.75
CA MET A 70 -11.29 18.37 0.35
C MET A 70 -12.18 18.21 -0.89
N ALA A 71 -11.72 17.48 -1.89
CA ALA A 71 -12.48 17.20 -3.10
C ALA A 71 -13.76 16.41 -2.80
N ALA A 72 -13.65 15.34 -2.00
CA ALA A 72 -14.79 14.53 -1.59
C ALA A 72 -15.83 15.32 -0.79
N MET A 73 -15.38 16.19 0.13
CA MET A 73 -16.29 17.10 0.85
C MET A 73 -17.00 18.06 -0.09
N GLY A 74 -16.28 18.66 -1.05
CA GLY A 74 -16.86 19.57 -2.05
C GLY A 74 -17.91 18.88 -2.91
N VAL A 75 -17.60 17.69 -3.44
CA VAL A 75 -18.53 16.89 -4.26
C VAL A 75 -19.73 16.44 -3.43
N SER A 76 -19.52 16.01 -2.20
CA SER A 76 -20.60 15.60 -1.29
C SER A 76 -21.57 16.74 -0.98
N LEU A 77 -21.06 17.94 -0.73
CA LEU A 77 -21.87 19.13 -0.52
C LEU A 77 -22.66 19.53 -1.79
N LEU A 78 -22.04 19.37 -2.95
CA LEU A 78 -22.70 19.60 -4.24
C LEU A 78 -23.87 18.64 -4.43
N PHE A 79 -23.67 17.37 -4.21
CA PHE A 79 -24.70 16.34 -4.30
C PHE A 79 -25.82 16.54 -3.28
N TYR A 80 -25.46 16.98 -2.07
CA TYR A 80 -26.45 17.31 -1.04
C TYR A 80 -27.35 18.47 -1.43
N LYS A 81 -26.78 19.52 -2.05
CA LYS A 81 -27.55 20.71 -2.48
C LYS A 81 -28.32 20.50 -3.78
N CYS A 82 -27.84 19.64 -4.67
CA CYS A 82 -28.35 19.46 -6.02
C CYS A 82 -28.66 17.98 -6.29
N GLU A 83 -29.82 17.51 -5.85
CA GLU A 83 -30.26 16.12 -5.95
C GLU A 83 -30.24 15.59 -7.39
N TRP A 84 -30.63 16.44 -8.37
CA TRP A 84 -30.58 16.06 -9.78
C TRP A 84 -29.16 15.74 -10.29
N ILE A 85 -28.15 16.42 -9.77
CA ILE A 85 -26.72 16.12 -10.10
C ILE A 85 -26.37 14.76 -9.52
N TYR A 86 -26.75 14.47 -8.28
CA TYR A 86 -26.52 13.18 -7.67
C TYR A 86 -27.15 12.04 -8.49
N GLU A 87 -28.41 12.16 -8.89
CA GLU A 87 -29.10 11.15 -9.71
C GLU A 87 -28.43 10.94 -11.08
N LEU A 88 -27.92 12.00 -11.70
CA LEU A 88 -27.17 11.93 -12.95
C LEU A 88 -25.86 11.14 -12.79
N PHE A 89 -25.13 11.35 -11.69
CA PHE A 89 -23.84 10.71 -11.42
C PHE A 89 -23.96 9.35 -10.73
N ARG A 90 -25.12 9.01 -10.19
CA ARG A 90 -25.38 7.76 -9.46
C ARG A 90 -24.95 6.50 -10.21
N PRO A 91 -25.26 6.28 -11.50
CA PRO A 91 -24.83 5.08 -12.23
C PRO A 91 -23.29 5.07 -12.38
N LEU A 92 -22.67 6.22 -12.61
CA LEU A 92 -21.21 6.31 -12.71
C LEU A 92 -20.53 5.94 -11.39
N LEU A 93 -21.03 6.44 -10.26
CA LEU A 93 -20.53 6.10 -8.93
C LEU A 93 -20.69 4.60 -8.63
N ALA A 94 -21.79 3.98 -9.07
CA ALA A 94 -22.00 2.54 -8.92
C ALA A 94 -20.97 1.73 -9.72
N ILE A 95 -20.68 2.12 -10.96
CA ILE A 95 -19.65 1.49 -11.79
C ILE A 95 -18.28 1.65 -11.14
N MET A 96 -17.90 2.86 -10.70
CA MET A 96 -16.59 3.10 -10.06
C MET A 96 -16.39 2.26 -8.81
N ARG A 97 -17.42 2.08 -8.00
CA ARG A 97 -17.37 1.22 -6.79
C ARG A 97 -17.27 -0.28 -7.12
N SER A 98 -17.74 -0.70 -8.30
CA SER A 98 -17.69 -2.10 -8.73
C SER A 98 -16.32 -2.50 -9.29
N ILE A 99 -15.50 -1.54 -9.72
CA ILE A 99 -14.18 -1.82 -10.28
C ILE A 99 -13.17 -1.97 -9.14
N PRO A 100 -12.41 -3.08 -9.09
CA PRO A 100 -11.35 -3.26 -8.10
C PRO A 100 -10.31 -2.13 -8.18
N VAL A 101 -9.96 -1.54 -7.04
CA VAL A 101 -8.97 -0.45 -6.96
C VAL A 101 -7.64 -0.83 -7.62
N ILE A 102 -7.27 -2.11 -7.56
CA ILE A 102 -6.04 -2.62 -8.18
C ILE A 102 -6.00 -2.42 -9.70
N SER A 103 -7.15 -2.46 -10.37
CA SER A 103 -7.25 -2.21 -11.81
C SER A 103 -6.93 -0.76 -12.15
N PHE A 104 -7.34 0.19 -11.33
CA PHE A 104 -6.98 1.60 -11.47
C PHE A 104 -5.50 1.85 -11.19
N ILE A 105 -4.92 1.13 -10.22
CA ILE A 105 -3.47 1.21 -9.93
C ILE A 105 -2.67 0.73 -11.14
N LEU A 106 -3.04 -0.40 -11.73
CA LEU A 106 -2.36 -0.93 -12.92
C LEU A 106 -2.50 0.02 -14.11
N LEU A 107 -3.69 0.59 -14.32
CA LEU A 107 -3.92 1.58 -15.37
C LEU A 107 -3.07 2.84 -15.15
N ALA A 108 -3.02 3.32 -13.92
CA ALA A 108 -2.20 4.47 -13.54
C ALA A 108 -0.70 4.21 -13.75
N LEU A 109 -0.22 2.99 -13.46
CA LEU A 109 1.16 2.58 -13.70
C LEU A 109 1.53 2.60 -15.19
N ILE A 110 0.57 2.30 -16.08
CA ILE A 110 0.80 2.28 -17.54
C ILE A 110 0.83 3.69 -18.12
N PHE A 111 -0.06 4.57 -17.66
CA PHE A 111 -0.28 5.89 -18.28
C PHE A 111 0.38 7.05 -17.52
N LEU A 112 0.73 6.88 -16.26
CA LEU A 112 1.25 7.92 -15.38
C LEU A 112 2.55 7.48 -14.71
N ASN A 113 3.35 8.46 -14.30
CA ASN A 113 4.57 8.16 -13.54
C ASN A 113 4.23 7.57 -12.16
N ALA A 114 5.09 6.68 -11.68
CA ALA A 114 4.94 6.01 -10.38
C ALA A 114 4.73 6.98 -9.20
N GLU A 115 5.21 8.21 -9.32
CA GLU A 115 5.06 9.27 -8.31
C GLU A 115 3.62 9.75 -8.09
N SER A 116 2.75 9.61 -9.12
CA SER A 116 1.35 10.04 -9.08
C SER A 116 0.39 8.98 -8.48
N ILE A 117 0.86 7.75 -8.32
CA ILE A 117 0.03 6.61 -7.87
C ILE A 117 -0.60 6.84 -6.49
N PRO A 118 0.12 7.31 -5.46
CA PRO A 118 -0.49 7.53 -4.14
C PRO A 118 -1.64 8.52 -4.16
N LEU A 119 -1.55 9.55 -5.00
CA LEU A 119 -2.58 10.59 -5.16
C LEU A 119 -3.83 10.02 -5.83
N ILE A 120 -3.65 9.16 -6.84
CA ILE A 120 -4.74 8.50 -7.55
C ILE A 120 -5.46 7.50 -6.64
N ILE A 121 -4.71 6.71 -5.87
CA ILE A 121 -5.29 5.76 -4.91
C ILE A 121 -6.12 6.51 -3.87
N ALA A 122 -5.58 7.60 -3.31
CA ALA A 122 -6.29 8.40 -2.33
C ALA A 122 -7.59 8.98 -2.91
N PHE A 123 -7.57 9.44 -4.16
CA PHE A 123 -8.76 9.99 -4.83
C PHE A 123 -9.83 8.93 -5.14
N LEU A 124 -9.42 7.70 -5.51
CA LEU A 124 -10.35 6.62 -5.89
C LEU A 124 -10.94 5.88 -4.69
N THR A 125 -10.28 5.90 -3.53
CA THR A 125 -10.71 5.15 -2.34
C THR A 125 -11.56 5.97 -1.37
N MET A 126 -11.65 7.27 -1.55
CA MET A 126 -12.51 8.17 -0.79
C MET A 126 -13.86 8.40 -1.47
#